data_15ef46e29cad6cae8f4b810a8988b6fd
#
_entry.id   15ef46e29cad6cae8f4b810a8988b6fd
#
_cell.length_a   1.000
_cell.length_b   1.000
_cell.length_c   1.000
_cell.angle_alpha   90.00
_cell.angle_beta   90.00
_cell.angle_gamma   90.00
#
_symmetry.space_group_name_H-M   'P 1'
#
loop_
_entity.id
_entity.type
_entity.pdbx_description
1 polymer ?
#
loop_
_entity_poly.entity_id
_entity_poly.type
_entity_poly.pdbx_seq_one_letter_code
_entity_poly.pdbx_strand_id
1 'polypeptide(L)'
;MTVAVVSTGGTIASTEDGSGATPDLGGADLVAAVPGLDDVSLRVEEFSTIPSPHFTVGRMFGLTTLVRDLDADPAVEGVVVTQGTDVLEETAYFLDLCYDGETPVAVTGAMRNPSLASPDGPANLLAAVRTTLDPDARGRGVLVAFAGRVLPAREATKAHAQMVDTFRCPEFGPVGVVEEGSVTWRRRAQQPDPTFDPDPDRLTNDVAAVYVTADAPASHLSAHADATA
;
A
#
# COMPACT_ATOMS: atom_id res chain seq x y z
N MET A 1 17.79 -14.49 1.07
CA MET A 1 16.72 -13.63 0.53
C MET A 1 16.15 -12.84 1.70
N THR A 2 16.27 -11.51 1.68
CA THR A 2 15.73 -10.67 2.75
C THR A 2 14.63 -9.77 2.19
N VAL A 3 13.45 -9.79 2.82
CA VAL A 3 12.36 -8.86 2.50
C VAL A 3 12.28 -7.82 3.60
N ALA A 4 12.31 -6.54 3.24
CA ALA A 4 12.05 -5.45 4.15
C ALA A 4 10.54 -5.26 4.33
N VAL A 5 10.07 -5.28 5.57
CA VAL A 5 8.67 -5.00 5.94
C VAL A 5 8.62 -3.64 6.59
N VAL A 6 8.05 -2.66 5.89
CA VAL A 6 7.90 -1.28 6.35
C VAL A 6 6.53 -1.11 6.98
N SER A 7 6.49 -0.89 8.29
CA SER A 7 5.24 -0.68 9.05
C SER A 7 4.87 0.80 9.07
N THR A 8 3.67 1.14 8.60
CA THR A 8 3.13 2.50 8.66
C THR A 8 1.97 2.65 9.65
N GLY A 9 1.59 1.58 10.37
CA GLY A 9 0.43 1.52 11.24
C GLY A 9 -0.82 0.97 10.54
N GLY A 10 -2.00 1.37 11.00
CA GLY A 10 -3.28 0.95 10.42
C GLY A 10 -3.87 -0.31 11.06
N THR A 11 -5.00 -0.77 10.55
CA THR A 11 -5.82 -1.87 11.11
C THR A 11 -5.06 -3.18 11.28
N ILE A 12 -4.11 -3.47 10.39
CA ILE A 12 -3.28 -4.69 10.46
C ILE A 12 -2.47 -4.74 11.76
N ALA A 13 -2.08 -3.55 12.28
CA ALA A 13 -1.30 -3.36 13.50
C ALA A 13 -2.17 -2.91 14.71
N SER A 14 -3.50 -2.91 14.59
CA SER A 14 -4.40 -2.36 15.61
C SER A 14 -4.98 -3.45 16.50
N THR A 15 -5.07 -3.17 17.80
CA THR A 15 -5.88 -3.94 18.76
C THR A 15 -7.08 -3.12 19.20
N GLU A 16 -8.15 -3.79 19.63
CA GLU A 16 -9.39 -3.15 20.10
C GLU A 16 -9.42 -3.14 21.62
N ASP A 17 -9.55 -1.96 22.23
CA ASP A 17 -9.55 -1.77 23.68
C ASP A 17 -10.85 -1.15 24.23
N GLY A 18 -11.97 -1.31 23.53
CA GLY A 18 -13.28 -0.75 23.95
C GLY A 18 -13.46 0.76 23.70
N SER A 19 -12.40 1.47 23.30
CA SER A 19 -12.43 2.88 22.86
C SER A 19 -12.28 3.01 21.32
N GLY A 20 -12.04 1.89 20.65
CA GLY A 20 -11.79 1.81 19.21
C GLY A 20 -10.51 1.03 18.90
N ALA A 21 -10.22 0.85 17.61
CA ALA A 21 -9.00 0.19 17.16
C ALA A 21 -7.83 1.18 17.18
N THR A 22 -6.81 0.90 18.00
CA THR A 22 -5.56 1.67 18.05
C THR A 22 -4.40 0.85 17.50
N PRO A 23 -3.47 1.45 16.71
CA PRO A 23 -2.28 0.75 16.22
C PRO A 23 -1.28 0.53 17.37
N ASP A 24 -1.34 -0.65 18.01
CA ASP A 24 -0.51 -0.99 19.16
C ASP A 24 0.56 -2.07 18.86
N LEU A 25 0.42 -2.79 17.74
CA LEU A 25 1.37 -3.82 17.32
C LEU A 25 2.47 -3.23 16.46
N GLY A 26 3.72 -3.52 16.82
CA GLY A 26 4.86 -3.22 15.96
C GLY A 26 4.94 -4.14 14.75
N GLY A 27 5.70 -3.74 13.74
CA GLY A 27 5.92 -4.57 12.55
C GLY A 27 6.54 -5.93 12.88
N ALA A 28 7.36 -6.02 13.92
CA ALA A 28 7.94 -7.29 14.38
C ALA A 28 6.86 -8.26 14.91
N ASP A 29 5.85 -7.76 15.63
CA ASP A 29 4.73 -8.57 16.13
C ASP A 29 3.85 -9.05 14.97
N LEU A 30 3.65 -8.18 13.96
CA LEU A 30 2.91 -8.53 12.75
C LEU A 30 3.57 -9.69 12.01
N VAL A 31 4.87 -9.62 11.82
CA VAL A 31 5.67 -10.64 11.14
C VAL A 31 5.63 -11.96 11.93
N ALA A 32 5.83 -11.91 13.24
CA ALA A 32 5.82 -13.10 14.11
C ALA A 32 4.46 -13.82 14.12
N ALA A 33 3.37 -13.11 13.81
CA ALA A 33 2.03 -13.68 13.76
C ALA A 33 1.68 -14.37 12.43
N VAL A 34 2.58 -14.38 11.43
CA VAL A 34 2.30 -14.91 10.09
C VAL A 34 2.90 -16.31 9.91
N PRO A 35 2.10 -17.37 9.91
CA PRO A 35 2.58 -18.71 9.57
C PRO A 35 3.07 -18.77 8.11
N GLY A 36 4.15 -19.52 7.85
CA GLY A 36 4.65 -19.76 6.50
C GLY A 36 5.65 -18.72 6.00
N LEU A 37 6.22 -17.90 6.91
CA LEU A 37 7.36 -17.02 6.65
C LEU A 37 8.67 -17.50 7.29
N ASP A 38 8.70 -18.71 7.87
CA ASP A 38 9.87 -19.26 8.56
C ASP A 38 11.09 -19.46 7.64
N ASP A 39 10.87 -19.57 6.33
CA ASP A 39 11.87 -19.71 5.29
C ASP A 39 12.40 -18.38 4.72
N VAL A 40 11.85 -17.25 5.17
CA VAL A 40 12.18 -15.91 4.67
C VAL A 40 12.88 -15.10 5.74
N SER A 41 14.02 -14.50 5.41
CA SER A 41 14.63 -13.49 6.26
C SER A 41 13.85 -12.18 6.15
N LEU A 42 13.31 -11.70 7.25
CA LEU A 42 12.53 -10.47 7.29
C LEU A 42 13.29 -9.40 8.09
N ARG A 43 13.36 -8.21 7.51
CA ARG A 43 13.87 -6.99 8.15
C ARG A 43 12.71 -6.04 8.36
N VAL A 44 12.42 -5.69 9.61
CA VAL A 44 11.31 -4.80 9.94
C VAL A 44 11.81 -3.37 10.10
N GLU A 45 11.13 -2.44 9.42
CA GLU A 45 11.34 -1.00 9.50
C GLU A 45 10.07 -0.33 10.02
N GLU A 46 10.17 0.30 11.17
CA GLU A 46 9.05 1.06 11.77
C GLU A 46 9.05 2.49 11.22
N PHE A 47 8.23 2.77 10.22
CA PHE A 47 8.13 4.10 9.62
C PHE A 47 7.18 5.01 10.41
N SER A 48 6.01 4.52 10.80
CA SER A 48 5.04 5.24 11.61
C SER A 48 4.02 4.31 12.24
N THR A 49 3.25 4.81 13.23
CA THR A 49 2.18 4.09 13.93
C THR A 49 0.85 4.86 13.90
N ILE A 50 0.62 5.67 12.85
CA ILE A 50 -0.55 6.54 12.77
C ILE A 50 -1.72 5.86 12.05
N PRO A 51 -2.97 6.23 12.36
CA PRO A 51 -4.13 5.85 11.57
C PRO A 51 -4.03 6.41 10.14
N SER A 52 -4.42 5.62 9.15
CA SER A 52 -4.24 5.96 7.74
C SER A 52 -4.90 7.27 7.29
N PRO A 53 -6.05 7.74 7.82
CA PRO A 53 -6.58 9.05 7.45
C PRO A 53 -5.67 10.24 7.76
N HIS A 54 -4.66 10.04 8.63
CA HIS A 54 -3.67 11.05 8.98
C HIS A 54 -2.35 10.92 8.21
N PHE A 55 -2.30 10.02 7.24
CA PHE A 55 -1.12 9.82 6.40
C PHE A 55 -1.08 10.89 5.30
N THR A 56 -0.16 11.82 5.40
CA THR A 56 -0.07 13.00 4.52
C THR A 56 0.80 12.74 3.28
N VAL A 57 0.68 13.60 2.26
CA VAL A 57 1.54 13.57 1.06
C VAL A 57 3.03 13.65 1.43
N GLY A 58 3.41 14.49 2.41
CA GLY A 58 4.79 14.54 2.90
C GLY A 58 5.27 13.22 3.52
N ARG A 59 4.36 12.45 4.16
CA ARG A 59 4.69 11.10 4.65
C ARG A 59 4.81 10.10 3.51
N MET A 60 3.97 10.18 2.48
CA MET A 60 4.09 9.35 1.27
C MET A 60 5.44 9.59 0.59
N PHE A 61 5.88 10.85 0.52
CA PHE A 61 7.22 11.18 0.01
C PHE A 61 8.33 10.60 0.88
N GLY A 62 8.26 10.75 2.21
CA GLY A 62 9.23 10.15 3.13
C GLY A 62 9.28 8.62 3.02
N LEU A 63 8.12 7.98 2.85
CA LEU A 63 8.03 6.54 2.61
C LEU A 63 8.69 6.14 1.28
N THR A 64 8.49 6.93 0.22
CA THR A 64 9.16 6.71 -1.07
C THR A 64 10.67 6.80 -0.94
N THR A 65 11.18 7.76 -0.17
CA THR A 65 12.61 7.89 0.11
C THR A 65 13.15 6.65 0.81
N LEU A 66 12.45 6.16 1.85
CA LEU A 66 12.85 4.92 2.53
C LEU A 66 12.83 3.71 1.58
N VAL A 67 11.82 3.59 0.72
CA VAL A 67 11.76 2.49 -0.26
C VAL A 67 12.91 2.55 -1.25
N ARG A 68 13.32 3.74 -1.72
CA ARG A 68 14.51 3.93 -2.57
C ARG A 68 15.81 3.55 -1.84
N ASP A 69 15.92 3.91 -0.55
CA ASP A 69 17.09 3.53 0.26
C ASP A 69 17.17 2.02 0.46
N LEU A 70 16.03 1.34 0.61
CA LEU A 70 15.96 -0.11 0.70
C LEU A 70 16.28 -0.80 -0.63
N ASP A 71 15.86 -0.24 -1.76
CA ASP A 71 16.22 -0.73 -3.10
C ASP A 71 17.73 -0.62 -3.36
N ALA A 72 18.39 0.41 -2.82
CA ALA A 72 19.85 0.58 -2.92
C ALA A 72 20.65 -0.42 -2.06
N ASP A 73 20.00 -1.12 -1.11
CA ASP A 73 20.63 -2.14 -0.28
C ASP A 73 20.63 -3.50 -1.00
N PRO A 74 21.79 -4.03 -1.45
CA PRO A 74 21.84 -5.30 -2.18
C PRO A 74 21.41 -6.52 -1.36
N ALA A 75 21.23 -6.39 -0.06
CA ALA A 75 20.71 -7.46 0.78
C ALA A 75 19.17 -7.55 0.73
N VAL A 76 18.48 -6.51 0.25
CA VAL A 76 17.03 -6.44 0.14
C VAL A 76 16.58 -6.90 -1.24
N GLU A 77 15.75 -7.93 -1.27
CA GLU A 77 15.23 -8.52 -2.51
C GLU A 77 13.76 -8.21 -2.76
N GLY A 78 13.07 -7.66 -1.76
CA GLY A 78 11.68 -7.24 -1.83
C GLY A 78 11.33 -6.27 -0.72
N VAL A 79 10.39 -5.37 -0.97
CA VAL A 79 9.86 -4.43 0.02
C VAL A 79 8.36 -4.62 0.15
N VAL A 80 7.89 -4.83 1.38
CA VAL A 80 6.47 -4.89 1.71
C VAL A 80 6.13 -3.70 2.59
N VAL A 81 5.14 -2.91 2.21
CA VAL A 81 4.61 -1.81 3.01
C VAL A 81 3.27 -2.23 3.61
N THR A 82 3.15 -2.21 4.93
CA THR A 82 1.86 -2.40 5.60
C THR A 82 1.23 -1.03 5.87
N GLN A 83 0.03 -0.81 5.33
CA GLN A 83 -0.66 0.47 5.36
C GLN A 83 -2.11 0.31 5.84
N GLY A 84 -2.62 1.29 6.56
CA GLY A 84 -4.05 1.37 6.85
C GLY A 84 -4.86 1.64 5.57
N THR A 85 -6.03 1.00 5.45
CA THR A 85 -6.73 0.84 4.17
C THR A 85 -7.44 2.09 3.65
N ASP A 86 -7.58 3.18 4.44
CA ASP A 86 -8.35 4.36 4.00
C ASP A 86 -7.63 5.19 2.95
N VAL A 87 -6.29 5.21 2.98
CA VAL A 87 -5.45 5.90 1.98
C VAL A 87 -4.39 4.96 1.38
N LEU A 88 -4.63 3.66 1.41
CA LEU A 88 -3.69 2.68 0.86
C LEU A 88 -3.56 2.84 -0.65
N GLU A 89 -4.65 3.07 -1.36
CA GLU A 89 -4.62 3.23 -2.81
C GLU A 89 -3.84 4.49 -3.22
N GLU A 90 -4.00 5.60 -2.50
CA GLU A 90 -3.26 6.83 -2.77
C GLU A 90 -1.78 6.67 -2.43
N THR A 91 -1.46 6.01 -1.31
CA THR A 91 -0.07 5.74 -0.92
C THR A 91 0.63 4.83 -1.94
N ALA A 92 -0.04 3.75 -2.34
CA ALA A 92 0.49 2.82 -3.34
C ALA A 92 0.69 3.50 -4.69
N TYR A 93 -0.26 4.34 -5.12
CA TYR A 93 -0.16 5.08 -6.37
C TYR A 93 0.93 6.15 -6.32
N PHE A 94 1.06 6.88 -5.20
CA PHE A 94 2.16 7.84 -5.01
C PHE A 94 3.53 7.17 -5.12
N LEU A 95 3.68 6.01 -4.45
CA LEU A 95 4.90 5.19 -4.56
C LEU A 95 5.16 4.80 -6.02
N ASP A 96 4.15 4.30 -6.73
CA ASP A 96 4.28 3.84 -8.12
C ASP A 96 4.64 4.97 -9.10
N LEU A 97 4.19 6.20 -8.82
CA LEU A 97 4.56 7.38 -9.60
C LEU A 97 6.00 7.84 -9.37
N CYS A 98 6.55 7.57 -8.19
CA CYS A 98 7.84 8.13 -7.77
C CYS A 98 8.96 7.07 -7.66
N TYR A 99 8.64 5.78 -7.66
CA TYR A 99 9.62 4.70 -7.52
C TYR A 99 10.01 4.15 -8.90
N ASP A 100 11.28 4.21 -9.21
CA ASP A 100 11.91 3.73 -10.46
C ASP A 100 12.92 2.60 -10.25
N GLY A 101 12.95 2.04 -9.03
CA GLY A 101 13.86 0.94 -8.67
C GLY A 101 13.43 -0.42 -9.23
N GLU A 102 14.35 -1.38 -9.11
CA GLU A 102 14.17 -2.74 -9.62
C GLU A 102 13.64 -3.72 -8.56
N THR A 103 13.78 -3.40 -7.27
CA THR A 103 13.30 -4.26 -6.18
C THR A 103 11.77 -4.27 -6.16
N PRO A 104 11.13 -5.46 -6.18
CA PRO A 104 9.68 -5.54 -6.12
C PRO A 104 9.10 -4.90 -4.85
N VAL A 105 8.09 -4.06 -5.00
CA VAL A 105 7.39 -3.39 -3.90
C VAL A 105 5.93 -3.83 -3.88
N ALA A 106 5.46 -4.30 -2.72
CA ALA A 106 4.05 -4.64 -2.51
C ALA A 106 3.49 -3.89 -1.30
N VAL A 107 2.36 -3.22 -1.50
CA VAL A 107 1.61 -2.56 -0.42
C VAL A 107 0.46 -3.47 0.00
N THR A 108 0.25 -3.60 1.29
CA THR A 108 -0.82 -4.43 1.86
C THR A 108 -1.39 -3.83 3.15
N GLY A 109 -2.44 -4.44 3.67
CA GLY A 109 -3.10 -4.02 4.91
C GLY A 109 -4.12 -5.06 5.37
N ALA A 110 -5.01 -4.67 6.26
CA ALA A 110 -6.10 -5.54 6.71
C ALA A 110 -7.40 -4.77 6.88
N MET A 111 -8.51 -5.43 6.57
CA MET A 111 -9.86 -4.91 6.84
C MET A 111 -10.36 -5.34 8.22
N ARG A 112 -9.84 -6.46 8.73
CA ARG A 112 -10.15 -6.99 10.06
C ARG A 112 -8.91 -6.96 10.93
N ASN A 113 -9.01 -6.29 12.06
CA ASN A 113 -7.93 -6.27 13.04
C ASN A 113 -7.75 -7.67 13.69
N PRO A 114 -6.60 -7.93 14.34
CA PRO A 114 -6.30 -9.21 14.97
C PRO A 114 -7.30 -9.66 16.04
N SER A 115 -8.07 -8.73 16.64
CA SER A 115 -9.08 -9.04 17.67
C SER A 115 -10.40 -9.59 17.09
N LEU A 116 -10.63 -9.40 15.79
CA LEU A 116 -11.86 -9.86 15.13
C LEU A 116 -11.76 -11.33 14.69
N ALA A 117 -12.92 -11.94 14.48
CA ALA A 117 -12.99 -13.29 13.92
C ALA A 117 -12.41 -13.30 12.49
N SER A 118 -11.50 -14.23 12.21
CA SER A 118 -10.85 -14.41 10.90
C SER A 118 -10.14 -13.13 10.42
N PRO A 119 -9.11 -12.64 11.12
CA PRO A 119 -8.32 -11.50 10.68
C PRO A 119 -7.66 -11.82 9.34
N ASP A 120 -7.68 -10.86 8.40
CA ASP A 120 -7.14 -11.05 7.04
C ASP A 120 -5.68 -10.58 6.90
N GLY A 121 -5.16 -9.86 7.90
CA GLY A 121 -3.80 -9.31 7.89
C GLY A 121 -2.69 -10.34 7.66
N PRO A 122 -2.65 -11.46 8.42
CA PRO A 122 -1.63 -12.48 8.22
C PRO A 122 -1.60 -13.06 6.81
N ALA A 123 -2.76 -13.35 6.23
CA ALA A 123 -2.86 -13.88 4.86
C ALA A 123 -2.42 -12.84 3.81
N ASN A 124 -2.78 -11.58 4.01
CA ASN A 124 -2.40 -10.49 3.12
C ASN A 124 -0.88 -10.22 3.20
N LEU A 125 -0.29 -10.23 4.40
CA LEU A 125 1.15 -10.04 4.59
C LEU A 125 1.94 -11.20 3.94
N LEU A 126 1.52 -12.45 4.15
CA LEU A 126 2.12 -13.61 3.48
C LEU A 126 2.06 -13.45 1.95
N ALA A 127 0.90 -13.09 1.41
CA ALA A 127 0.72 -12.89 -0.02
C ALA A 127 1.63 -11.77 -0.55
N ALA A 128 1.78 -10.66 0.18
CA ALA A 128 2.66 -9.56 -0.18
C ALA A 128 4.13 -10.00 -0.23
N VAL A 129 4.60 -10.71 0.81
CA VAL A 129 5.98 -11.24 0.86
C VAL A 129 6.23 -12.22 -0.29
N ARG A 130 5.33 -13.17 -0.54
CA ARG A 130 5.46 -14.13 -1.66
C ARG A 130 5.43 -13.42 -3.02
N THR A 131 4.66 -12.34 -3.15
CA THR A 131 4.63 -11.52 -4.37
C THR A 131 5.97 -10.84 -4.61
N THR A 132 6.60 -10.25 -3.59
CA THR A 132 7.88 -9.55 -3.77
C THR A 132 9.05 -10.50 -4.03
N LEU A 133 8.98 -11.75 -3.58
CA LEU A 133 9.99 -12.78 -3.82
C LEU A 133 9.85 -13.49 -5.16
N ASP A 134 8.72 -13.30 -5.85
CA ASP A 134 8.53 -13.89 -7.17
C ASP A 134 9.39 -13.18 -8.22
N PRO A 135 10.24 -13.90 -8.99
CA PRO A 135 11.13 -13.28 -9.97
C PRO A 135 10.41 -12.44 -11.03
N ASP A 136 9.18 -12.83 -11.38
CA ASP A 136 8.35 -12.13 -12.34
C ASP A 136 7.68 -10.85 -11.78
N ALA A 137 7.87 -10.55 -10.51
CA ALA A 137 7.42 -9.29 -9.91
C ALA A 137 8.27 -8.09 -10.32
N ARG A 138 9.55 -8.32 -10.70
CA ARG A 138 10.45 -7.25 -11.13
C ARG A 138 9.93 -6.51 -12.36
N GLY A 139 10.08 -5.19 -12.36
CA GLY A 139 9.64 -4.32 -13.45
C GLY A 139 8.13 -4.28 -13.64
N ARG A 140 7.33 -4.54 -12.58
CA ARG A 140 5.87 -4.41 -12.60
C ARG A 140 5.35 -3.15 -11.92
N GLY A 141 6.26 -2.27 -11.43
CA GLY A 141 5.91 -1.13 -10.60
C GLY A 141 5.48 -1.55 -9.19
N VAL A 142 4.84 -0.66 -8.49
CA VAL A 142 4.30 -0.94 -7.16
C VAL A 142 3.01 -1.75 -7.27
N LEU A 143 2.91 -2.80 -6.46
CA LEU A 143 1.80 -3.73 -6.43
C LEU A 143 1.00 -3.57 -5.14
N VAL A 144 -0.29 -3.85 -5.18
CA VAL A 144 -1.15 -4.03 -4.01
C VAL A 144 -1.49 -5.52 -3.90
N ALA A 145 -1.06 -6.16 -2.82
CA ALA A 145 -1.38 -7.56 -2.53
C ALA A 145 -2.49 -7.61 -1.47
N PHE A 146 -3.69 -8.04 -1.88
CA PHE A 146 -4.85 -8.03 -0.99
C PHE A 146 -5.85 -9.13 -1.34
N ALA A 147 -6.35 -9.85 -0.34
CA ALA A 147 -7.34 -10.92 -0.50
C ALA A 147 -6.97 -11.94 -1.60
N GLY A 148 -5.69 -12.37 -1.64
CA GLY A 148 -5.16 -13.32 -2.62
C GLY A 148 -5.01 -12.77 -4.04
N ARG A 149 -5.19 -11.46 -4.26
CA ARG A 149 -5.00 -10.79 -5.55
C ARG A 149 -3.78 -9.92 -5.54
N VAL A 150 -3.12 -9.83 -6.69
CA VAL A 150 -2.04 -8.88 -6.95
C VAL A 150 -2.56 -7.86 -7.97
N LEU A 151 -2.61 -6.60 -7.56
CA LEU A 151 -3.16 -5.50 -8.31
C LEU A 151 -2.04 -4.48 -8.59
N PRO A 152 -1.96 -3.87 -9.77
CA PRO A 152 -1.03 -2.75 -9.98
C PRO A 152 -1.55 -1.53 -9.23
N ALA A 153 -0.67 -0.80 -8.55
CA ALA A 153 -1.04 0.33 -7.69
C ALA A 153 -1.90 1.38 -8.41
N ARG A 154 -1.59 1.66 -9.68
CA ARG A 154 -2.33 2.64 -10.50
C ARG A 154 -3.75 2.27 -10.89
N GLU A 155 -4.12 1.00 -10.74
CA GLU A 155 -5.45 0.49 -11.09
C GLU A 155 -6.21 -0.01 -9.86
N ALA A 156 -5.53 -0.08 -8.72
CA ALA A 156 -6.12 -0.55 -7.48
C ALA A 156 -7.02 0.51 -6.86
N THR A 157 -8.23 0.12 -6.47
CA THR A 157 -9.15 1.00 -5.74
C THR A 157 -9.87 0.26 -4.63
N LYS A 158 -10.14 0.97 -3.53
CA LYS A 158 -10.96 0.49 -2.42
C LYS A 158 -12.43 0.60 -2.78
N ALA A 159 -12.99 -0.50 -3.28
CA ALA A 159 -14.37 -0.54 -3.77
C ALA A 159 -15.43 -0.64 -2.67
N HIS A 160 -15.05 -0.95 -1.43
CA HIS A 160 -15.97 -1.11 -0.31
C HIS A 160 -15.31 -0.76 1.03
N ALA A 161 -16.06 -0.18 1.96
CA ALA A 161 -15.53 0.29 3.24
C ALA A 161 -15.20 -0.82 4.26
N GLN A 162 -15.78 -2.03 4.15
CA GLN A 162 -15.71 -3.06 5.20
C GLN A 162 -15.42 -4.50 4.69
N MET A 163 -15.61 -4.77 3.41
CA MET A 163 -15.39 -6.12 2.88
C MET A 163 -13.90 -6.47 2.83
N VAL A 164 -13.54 -7.70 3.14
CA VAL A 164 -12.14 -8.18 3.09
C VAL A 164 -11.58 -8.19 1.67
N ASP A 165 -12.39 -8.40 0.64
CA ASP A 165 -11.99 -8.34 -0.77
C ASP A 165 -12.24 -6.96 -1.40
N THR A 166 -11.98 -5.89 -0.66
CA THR A 166 -12.35 -4.52 -1.02
C THR A 166 -11.49 -3.92 -2.13
N PHE A 167 -10.20 -4.28 -2.23
CA PHE A 167 -9.31 -3.75 -3.26
C PHE A 167 -9.50 -4.48 -4.59
N ARG A 168 -9.74 -3.72 -5.64
CA ARG A 168 -10.08 -4.23 -6.98
C ARG A 168 -9.44 -3.38 -8.07
N CYS A 169 -9.34 -3.97 -9.27
CA CYS A 169 -9.11 -3.26 -10.54
C CYS A 169 -10.37 -3.43 -11.40
N PRO A 170 -11.35 -2.52 -11.33
CA PRO A 170 -12.67 -2.73 -11.95
C PRO A 170 -12.62 -2.91 -13.47
N GLU A 171 -11.70 -2.22 -14.14
CA GLU A 171 -11.64 -2.24 -15.61
C GLU A 171 -10.83 -3.42 -16.17
N PHE A 172 -9.70 -3.78 -15.52
CA PHE A 172 -8.73 -4.71 -16.11
C PHE A 172 -8.55 -6.00 -15.29
N GLY A 173 -9.07 -6.06 -14.08
CA GLY A 173 -8.85 -7.16 -13.14
C GLY A 173 -7.40 -7.25 -12.62
N PRO A 174 -7.09 -8.25 -11.78
CA PRO A 174 -5.77 -8.41 -11.18
C PRO A 174 -4.68 -8.75 -12.22
N VAL A 175 -3.44 -8.36 -11.91
CA VAL A 175 -2.26 -8.79 -12.69
C VAL A 175 -1.79 -10.18 -12.30
N GLY A 176 -2.14 -10.64 -11.09
CA GLY A 176 -1.83 -11.97 -10.58
C GLY A 176 -2.77 -12.39 -9.45
N VAL A 177 -2.68 -13.65 -9.08
CA VAL A 177 -3.33 -14.22 -7.90
C VAL A 177 -2.30 -15.02 -7.11
N VAL A 178 -2.44 -15.01 -5.77
CA VAL A 178 -1.60 -15.79 -4.87
C VAL A 178 -2.41 -17.00 -4.41
N GLU A 179 -1.94 -18.17 -4.78
CA GLU A 179 -2.57 -19.46 -4.43
C GLU A 179 -1.49 -20.39 -3.91
N GLU A 180 -1.70 -21.03 -2.76
CA GLU A 180 -0.78 -22.00 -2.15
C GLU A 180 0.67 -21.48 -2.02
N GLY A 181 0.81 -20.18 -1.73
CA GLY A 181 2.12 -19.54 -1.51
C GLY A 181 2.90 -19.19 -2.78
N SER A 182 2.31 -19.36 -3.97
CA SER A 182 2.89 -18.97 -5.26
C SER A 182 2.04 -17.94 -5.99
N VAL A 183 2.67 -17.18 -6.89
CA VAL A 183 1.98 -16.16 -7.68
C VAL A 183 1.73 -16.69 -9.09
N THR A 184 0.47 -16.71 -9.51
CA THR A 184 0.10 -16.96 -10.90
C THR A 184 -0.16 -15.63 -11.60
N TRP A 185 0.78 -15.19 -12.43
CA TRP A 185 0.67 -13.96 -13.21
C TRP A 185 -0.27 -14.15 -14.40
N ARG A 186 -1.15 -13.17 -14.63
CA ARG A 186 -2.17 -13.21 -15.68
C ARG A 186 -1.95 -12.20 -16.79
N ARG A 187 -1.42 -11.01 -16.45
CA ARG A 187 -1.15 -9.92 -17.39
C ARG A 187 -0.04 -9.01 -16.89
N ARG A 188 0.43 -8.07 -17.70
CA ARG A 188 1.20 -6.91 -17.26
C ARG A 188 0.31 -5.67 -17.31
N ALA A 189 0.40 -4.81 -16.30
CA ALA A 189 -0.14 -3.46 -16.38
C ALA A 189 0.74 -2.60 -17.28
N GLN A 190 0.15 -1.58 -17.90
CA GLN A 190 0.91 -0.58 -18.59
C GLN A 190 1.62 0.31 -17.57
N GLN A 191 2.93 0.41 -17.68
CA GLN A 191 3.71 1.32 -16.85
C GLN A 191 3.67 2.72 -17.47
N PRO A 192 3.46 3.82 -16.73
CA PRO A 192 3.69 5.15 -17.26
C PRO A 192 5.18 5.43 -17.32
N ASP A 193 5.59 6.11 -18.37
CA ASP A 193 6.85 6.81 -18.46
C ASP A 193 6.55 8.31 -18.49
N PRO A 194 7.32 9.16 -17.79
CA PRO A 194 8.39 8.87 -16.84
C PRO A 194 7.88 8.74 -15.38
N THR A 195 8.72 8.20 -14.49
CA THR A 195 8.56 8.38 -13.04
C THR A 195 8.83 9.82 -12.64
N PHE A 196 8.20 10.26 -11.57
CA PHE A 196 8.36 11.62 -11.05
C PHE A 196 9.39 11.62 -9.92
N ASP A 197 10.19 12.70 -9.86
CA ASP A 197 11.07 13.00 -8.73
C ASP A 197 10.64 14.35 -8.13
N PRO A 198 9.62 14.36 -7.27
CA PRO A 198 9.06 15.60 -6.74
C PRO A 198 10.02 16.25 -5.77
N ASP A 199 10.11 17.60 -5.85
CA ASP A 199 10.78 18.42 -4.88
C ASP A 199 9.93 18.49 -3.60
N PRO A 200 10.43 18.02 -2.43
CA PRO A 200 9.66 18.00 -1.19
C PRO A 200 9.19 19.39 -0.76
N ASP A 201 9.95 20.44 -1.07
CA ASP A 201 9.60 21.84 -0.73
C ASP A 201 8.45 22.38 -1.60
N ARG A 202 8.12 21.69 -2.69
CA ARG A 202 7.03 22.03 -3.61
C ARG A 202 5.81 21.13 -3.47
N LEU A 203 5.87 20.09 -2.63
CA LEU A 203 4.71 19.27 -2.34
C LEU A 203 3.68 20.11 -1.58
N THR A 204 2.48 20.18 -2.13
CA THR A 204 1.36 20.90 -1.52
C THR A 204 0.16 19.99 -1.39
N ASN A 205 -0.66 20.22 -0.37
CA ASN A 205 -2.00 19.65 -0.23
C ASN A 205 -3.10 20.64 -0.66
N ASP A 206 -2.71 21.76 -1.26
CA ASP A 206 -3.63 22.80 -1.74
C ASP A 206 -4.20 22.44 -3.13
N VAL A 207 -4.74 21.24 -3.23
CA VAL A 207 -5.41 20.71 -4.42
C VAL A 207 -6.83 20.33 -4.04
N ALA A 208 -7.82 20.88 -4.75
CA ALA A 208 -9.22 20.61 -4.51
C ALA A 208 -9.82 19.71 -5.61
N ALA A 209 -10.52 18.65 -5.19
CA ALA A 209 -11.36 17.83 -6.07
C ALA A 209 -12.83 18.20 -5.85
N VAL A 210 -13.51 18.65 -6.89
CA VAL A 210 -14.89 19.09 -6.81
C VAL A 210 -15.77 18.20 -7.68
N TYR A 211 -16.78 17.60 -7.07
CA TYR A 211 -17.82 16.88 -7.82
C TYR A 211 -18.85 17.89 -8.35
N VAL A 212 -18.97 17.94 -9.68
CA VAL A 212 -19.99 18.76 -10.36
C VAL A 212 -21.19 17.87 -10.69
N THR A 213 -22.31 18.16 -10.03
CA THR A 213 -23.59 17.49 -10.27
C THR A 213 -24.52 18.37 -11.11
N ALA A 214 -25.67 17.83 -11.55
CA ALA A 214 -26.71 18.67 -12.18
C ALA A 214 -27.12 19.81 -11.21
N ASP A 215 -27.22 21.00 -11.75
CA ASP A 215 -27.57 22.24 -11.00
C ASP A 215 -26.57 22.62 -9.88
N ALA A 216 -25.32 22.12 -9.95
CA ALA A 216 -24.28 22.49 -9.00
C ALA A 216 -24.04 24.01 -9.03
N PRO A 217 -24.14 24.74 -7.90
CA PRO A 217 -23.91 26.17 -7.89
C PRO A 217 -22.43 26.53 -8.12
N ALA A 218 -22.19 27.64 -8.82
CA ALA A 218 -20.84 28.12 -9.10
C ALA A 218 -20.00 28.36 -7.83
N SER A 219 -20.64 28.55 -6.68
CA SER A 219 -19.95 28.67 -5.38
C SER A 219 -19.12 27.46 -5.00
N HIS A 220 -19.44 26.26 -5.51
CA HIS A 220 -18.60 25.07 -5.28
C HIS A 220 -17.20 25.22 -5.90
N LEU A 221 -17.11 25.86 -7.06
CA LEU A 221 -15.84 26.12 -7.72
C LEU A 221 -15.12 27.35 -7.10
N SER A 222 -15.90 28.43 -6.83
CA SER A 222 -15.29 29.65 -6.29
C SER A 222 -14.77 29.51 -4.86
N ALA A 223 -15.28 28.53 -4.09
CA ALA A 223 -14.74 28.21 -2.77
C ALA A 223 -13.29 27.69 -2.82
N HIS A 224 -12.82 27.26 -3.99
CA HIS A 224 -11.47 26.73 -4.22
C HIS A 224 -10.69 27.53 -5.26
N ALA A 225 -11.09 28.80 -5.49
CA ALA A 225 -10.46 29.65 -6.51
C ALA A 225 -8.96 29.95 -6.22
N ASP A 226 -8.58 29.88 -4.95
CA ASP A 226 -7.20 30.14 -4.50
C ASP A 226 -6.35 28.85 -4.40
N ALA A 227 -6.94 27.68 -4.68
CA ALA A 227 -6.16 26.42 -4.71
C ALA A 227 -5.14 26.47 -5.85
N THR A 228 -3.90 26.09 -5.54
CA THR A 228 -2.84 25.96 -6.54
C THR A 228 -2.87 24.58 -7.20
N ALA A 229 -2.78 24.56 -8.52
CA ALA A 229 -2.67 23.32 -9.29
C ALA A 229 -1.20 22.92 -9.47
#